data_d25385f5debd457458abf0b32892d757
#
_entry.id   d25385f5debd457458abf0b32892d757
#
_cell.length_a   1.000
_cell.length_b   1.000
_cell.length_c   1.000
_cell.angle_alpha   90.00
_cell.angle_beta   90.00
_cell.angle_gamma   90.00
#
_symmetry.space_group_name_H-M   'P 1'
#
loop_
_entity.id
_entity.type
_entity.pdbx_description
1 polymer ?
#
loop_
_entity_poly.entity_id
_entity_poly.type
_entity_poly.pdbx_seq_one_letter_code
_entity_poly.pdbx_strand_id
1 'polypeptide(L)'
;MGVGGGEMTLHASSASQLPSNPYQSMCKTNRSGKASLLSHQQMEQFLSNLPVKYGLLAELMYFSAGRVKEITTLKVRNINIKDELLTIEKSSTKTKETRQIPLPPRLVKSLGIWIQENQLETDDFIFFTDSRNMNVRRGEKSISTQSVDTFFRKAFDWIGIEGASTHSFRRTRLTELHVDEGWSLREIMDISGHKSIISLQQYLDTDKKNTFEKYRNLFQREEV
;
A
#
# COMPACT_ATOMS: atom_id res chain seq x y z
N MET A 1 -34.21 -18.76 54.89
CA MET A 1 -34.43 -17.86 53.74
C MET A 1 -33.11 -17.67 53.07
N GLY A 2 -32.86 -18.46 52.03
CA GLY A 2 -31.57 -18.41 51.29
C GLY A 2 -31.76 -17.52 50.07
N VAL A 3 -30.77 -16.64 49.84
CA VAL A 3 -30.70 -15.82 48.65
C VAL A 3 -29.57 -16.39 47.76
N GLY A 4 -29.97 -16.97 46.63
CA GLY A 4 -29.06 -17.52 45.66
C GLY A 4 -28.40 -16.43 44.86
N GLY A 5 -27.04 -16.37 44.86
CA GLY A 5 -26.22 -15.59 43.99
C GLY A 5 -26.06 -16.32 42.66
N GLY A 6 -26.65 -15.80 41.60
CA GLY A 6 -26.42 -16.29 40.24
C GLY A 6 -25.10 -15.75 39.71
N GLU A 7 -24.11 -16.62 39.49
CA GLU A 7 -22.91 -16.31 38.72
C GLU A 7 -23.24 -16.18 37.23
N MET A 8 -23.06 -14.97 36.72
CA MET A 8 -23.18 -14.69 35.30
C MET A 8 -21.84 -15.07 34.64
N THR A 9 -21.77 -16.25 34.05
CA THR A 9 -20.68 -16.70 33.21
C THR A 9 -20.68 -15.89 31.89
N LEU A 10 -19.74 -14.98 31.75
CA LEU A 10 -19.44 -14.31 30.49
C LEU A 10 -18.87 -15.32 29.51
N HIS A 11 -19.66 -15.73 28.52
CA HIS A 11 -19.17 -16.47 27.38
C HIS A 11 -18.20 -15.57 26.59
N ALA A 12 -16.91 -15.91 26.62
CA ALA A 12 -15.91 -15.35 25.73
C ALA A 12 -16.31 -15.67 24.29
N SER A 13 -16.67 -14.63 23.54
CA SER A 13 -16.94 -14.69 22.11
C SER A 13 -15.71 -15.22 21.40
N SER A 14 -15.85 -16.31 20.67
CA SER A 14 -14.82 -16.92 19.86
C SER A 14 -14.26 -15.89 18.88
N ALA A 15 -12.99 -15.54 19.04
CA ALA A 15 -12.23 -14.79 18.04
C ALA A 15 -12.28 -15.58 16.73
N SER A 16 -12.99 -15.06 15.73
CA SER A 16 -13.02 -15.59 14.38
C SER A 16 -11.59 -15.61 13.84
N GLN A 17 -11.03 -16.79 13.66
CA GLN A 17 -9.72 -16.97 13.02
C GLN A 17 -9.83 -16.40 11.61
N LEU A 18 -9.02 -15.34 11.35
CA LEU A 18 -8.83 -14.77 10.03
C LEU A 18 -8.33 -15.85 9.07
N PRO A 19 -8.83 -15.92 7.83
CA PRO A 19 -8.34 -16.88 6.85
C PRO A 19 -6.83 -16.72 6.66
N SER A 20 -6.09 -17.81 6.78
CA SER A 20 -4.64 -17.84 6.61
C SER A 20 -4.28 -17.38 5.20
N ASN A 21 -3.45 -16.35 5.10
CA ASN A 21 -2.92 -15.86 3.83
C ASN A 21 -2.09 -16.98 3.18
N PRO A 22 -2.44 -17.47 1.97
CA PRO A 22 -1.73 -18.57 1.31
C PRO A 22 -0.25 -18.25 1.00
N TYR A 23 0.15 -16.99 1.07
CA TYR A 23 1.53 -16.52 0.84
C TYR A 23 2.38 -16.39 2.11
N GLN A 24 1.86 -16.81 3.26
CA GLN A 24 2.51 -16.61 4.57
C GLN A 24 3.87 -17.33 4.69
N SER A 25 4.08 -18.42 3.94
CA SER A 25 5.33 -19.20 3.99
C SER A 25 6.58 -18.51 3.41
N MET A 26 6.42 -17.39 2.72
CA MET A 26 7.51 -16.60 2.13
C MET A 26 7.75 -15.25 2.82
N CYS A 27 7.12 -15.01 3.96
CA CYS A 27 7.16 -13.73 4.64
C CYS A 27 8.48 -13.47 5.37
N LYS A 28 8.79 -12.18 5.59
CA LYS A 28 9.94 -11.76 6.39
C LYS A 28 9.82 -12.25 7.82
N THR A 29 10.74 -13.11 8.22
CA THR A 29 11.02 -13.38 9.62
C THR A 29 12.29 -12.62 10.03
N ASN A 30 12.26 -11.90 11.13
CA ASN A 30 13.42 -11.15 11.66
C ASN A 30 14.08 -10.19 10.65
N ARG A 31 13.29 -9.46 9.83
CA ARG A 31 13.74 -8.50 8.80
C ARG A 31 14.44 -9.12 7.58
N SER A 32 14.49 -10.44 7.48
CA SER A 32 15.02 -11.18 6.33
C SER A 32 13.88 -11.63 5.41
N GLY A 33 14.12 -11.68 4.10
CA GLY A 33 13.15 -12.13 3.09
C GLY A 33 12.30 -11.05 2.43
N LYS A 34 11.27 -11.47 1.69
CA LYS A 34 10.35 -10.59 0.96
C LYS A 34 9.30 -9.99 1.92
N ALA A 35 8.85 -8.75 1.66
CA ALA A 35 7.73 -8.17 2.39
C ALA A 35 6.44 -8.97 2.16
N SER A 36 5.59 -9.11 3.18
CA SER A 36 4.30 -9.81 3.05
C SER A 36 3.39 -9.14 2.04
N LEU A 37 2.58 -9.91 1.33
CA LEU A 37 1.41 -9.38 0.63
C LEU A 37 0.33 -9.04 1.65
N LEU A 38 -0.42 -7.99 1.37
CA LEU A 38 -1.57 -7.57 2.18
C LEU A 38 -2.85 -8.08 1.52
N SER A 39 -3.72 -8.76 2.27
CA SER A 39 -5.08 -9.02 1.79
C SER A 39 -5.90 -7.73 1.77
N HIS A 40 -7.01 -7.72 1.05
CA HIS A 40 -7.93 -6.58 1.02
C HIS A 40 -8.38 -6.19 2.44
N GLN A 41 -8.77 -7.16 3.25
CA GLN A 41 -9.16 -6.94 4.64
C GLN A 41 -8.02 -6.36 5.50
N GLN A 42 -6.78 -6.84 5.32
CA GLN A 42 -5.62 -6.30 6.01
C GLN A 42 -5.32 -4.86 5.58
N MET A 43 -5.51 -4.55 4.30
CA MET A 43 -5.35 -3.19 3.79
C MET A 43 -6.40 -2.24 4.39
N GLU A 44 -7.67 -2.63 4.42
CA GLU A 44 -8.75 -1.85 5.03
C GLU A 44 -8.50 -1.64 6.53
N GLN A 45 -8.17 -2.70 7.26
CA GLN A 45 -7.83 -2.63 8.67
C GLN A 45 -6.65 -1.70 8.93
N PHE A 46 -5.61 -1.75 8.08
CA PHE A 46 -4.45 -0.87 8.19
C PHE A 46 -4.86 0.57 7.98
N LEU A 47 -5.54 0.89 6.88
CA LEU A 47 -5.92 2.25 6.53
C LEU A 47 -6.86 2.89 7.56
N SER A 48 -7.83 2.13 8.10
CA SER A 48 -8.78 2.63 9.10
C SER A 48 -8.15 3.02 10.44
N ASN A 49 -6.96 2.52 10.73
CA ASN A 49 -6.22 2.80 11.97
C ASN A 49 -5.13 3.88 11.80
N LEU A 50 -5.02 4.50 10.62
CA LEU A 50 -3.98 5.49 10.35
C LEU A 50 -4.51 6.92 10.45
N PRO A 51 -3.68 7.88 10.94
CA PRO A 51 -3.91 9.29 10.72
C PRO A 51 -3.98 9.61 9.23
N VAL A 52 -4.78 10.60 8.82
CA VAL A 52 -5.06 10.98 7.42
C VAL A 52 -3.80 11.05 6.57
N LYS A 53 -2.75 11.76 7.03
CA LYS A 53 -1.46 11.87 6.32
C LYS A 53 -0.87 10.51 5.93
N TYR A 54 -0.84 9.57 6.86
CA TYR A 54 -0.25 8.25 6.63
C TYR A 54 -1.18 7.35 5.82
N GLY A 55 -2.50 7.49 5.97
CA GLY A 55 -3.49 6.82 5.13
C GLY A 55 -3.34 7.19 3.66
N LEU A 56 -3.31 8.50 3.34
CA LEU A 56 -3.10 8.99 1.98
C LEU A 56 -1.76 8.54 1.39
N LEU A 57 -0.70 8.53 2.22
CA LEU A 57 0.62 8.07 1.79
C LEU A 57 0.60 6.56 1.46
N ALA A 58 -0.05 5.75 2.28
CA ALA A 58 -0.21 4.31 2.05
C ALA A 58 -1.04 4.02 0.79
N GLU A 59 -2.16 4.70 0.60
CA GLU A 59 -2.99 4.58 -0.61
C GLU A 59 -2.24 4.98 -1.88
N LEU A 60 -1.47 6.09 -1.85
CA LEU A 60 -0.63 6.47 -2.99
C LEU A 60 0.44 5.43 -3.29
N MET A 61 1.10 4.87 -2.26
CA MET A 61 2.07 3.78 -2.45
C MET A 61 1.42 2.55 -3.09
N TYR A 62 0.21 2.22 -2.70
CA TYR A 62 -0.53 1.07 -3.24
C TYR A 62 -0.99 1.33 -4.67
N PHE A 63 -1.79 2.37 -4.92
CA PHE A 63 -2.38 2.61 -6.24
C PHE A 63 -1.36 2.94 -7.33
N SER A 64 -0.28 3.65 -6.98
CA SER A 64 0.79 3.95 -7.93
C SER A 64 1.85 2.87 -8.03
N ALA A 65 1.79 1.82 -7.20
CA ALA A 65 2.89 0.91 -6.99
C ALA A 65 4.23 1.64 -6.75
N GLY A 66 4.17 2.84 -6.14
CA GLY A 66 5.30 3.73 -5.94
C GLY A 66 6.23 3.27 -4.82
N ARG A 67 7.51 3.64 -4.91
CA ARG A 67 8.45 3.44 -3.79
C ARG A 67 8.24 4.51 -2.73
N VAL A 68 8.48 4.18 -1.47
CA VAL A 68 8.32 5.14 -0.36
C VAL A 68 9.03 6.48 -0.64
N LYS A 69 10.25 6.46 -1.19
CA LYS A 69 10.99 7.68 -1.53
C LYS A 69 10.29 8.50 -2.62
N GLU A 70 9.74 7.85 -3.64
CA GLU A 70 9.00 8.52 -4.70
C GLU A 70 7.79 9.26 -4.13
N ILE A 71 7.04 8.61 -3.25
CA ILE A 71 5.82 9.15 -2.66
C ILE A 71 6.11 10.23 -1.60
N THR A 72 7.10 10.05 -0.75
CA THR A 72 7.43 11.05 0.27
C THR A 72 7.95 12.36 -0.33
N THR A 73 8.50 12.33 -1.55
CA THR A 73 9.02 13.52 -2.24
C THR A 73 8.04 14.15 -3.22
N LEU A 74 6.78 13.70 -3.25
CA LEU A 74 5.75 14.32 -4.09
C LEU A 74 5.44 15.74 -3.63
N LYS A 75 5.32 16.63 -4.61
CA LYS A 75 4.86 18.00 -4.46
C LYS A 75 3.43 18.15 -4.96
N VAL A 76 2.75 19.22 -4.56
CA VAL A 76 1.37 19.48 -5.00
C VAL A 76 1.25 19.46 -6.52
N ARG A 77 2.20 20.07 -7.26
CA ARG A 77 2.23 20.04 -8.73
C ARG A 77 2.27 18.66 -9.37
N ASN A 78 2.63 17.64 -8.61
CA ASN A 78 2.68 16.26 -9.11
C ASN A 78 1.31 15.59 -9.18
N ILE A 79 0.27 16.21 -8.59
CA ILE A 79 -1.12 15.74 -8.63
C ILE A 79 -1.92 16.65 -9.56
N ASN A 80 -2.39 16.11 -10.66
CA ASN A 80 -3.38 16.77 -11.50
C ASN A 80 -4.78 16.33 -11.05
N ILE A 81 -5.45 17.20 -10.29
CA ILE A 81 -6.78 16.91 -9.73
C ILE A 81 -7.83 16.78 -10.83
N LYS A 82 -7.74 17.59 -11.89
CA LYS A 82 -8.70 17.60 -12.99
C LYS A 82 -8.68 16.31 -13.82
N ASP A 83 -7.48 15.84 -14.12
CA ASP A 83 -7.28 14.67 -14.98
C ASP A 83 -7.04 13.38 -14.16
N GLU A 84 -7.10 13.47 -12.82
CA GLU A 84 -6.92 12.38 -11.86
C GLU A 84 -5.59 11.64 -12.06
N LEU A 85 -4.52 12.39 -12.35
CA LEU A 85 -3.19 11.86 -12.66
C LEU A 85 -2.16 12.21 -11.59
N LEU A 86 -1.35 11.21 -11.24
CA LEU A 86 -0.11 11.38 -10.49
C LEU A 86 1.08 11.37 -11.46
N THR A 87 1.93 12.38 -11.39
CA THR A 87 3.21 12.42 -12.10
C THR A 87 4.36 12.12 -11.14
N ILE A 88 5.06 11.01 -11.34
CA ILE A 88 6.29 10.69 -10.62
C ILE A 88 7.47 11.13 -11.48
N GLU A 89 8.13 12.21 -11.06
CA GLU A 89 9.19 12.86 -11.84
C GLU A 89 10.48 12.04 -11.87
N LYS A 90 11.22 12.14 -12.97
CA LYS A 90 12.54 11.54 -13.20
C LYS A 90 13.53 11.81 -12.05
N SER A 91 13.50 13.00 -11.48
CA SER A 91 14.35 13.40 -10.36
C SER A 91 14.15 12.58 -9.09
N SER A 92 12.91 12.11 -8.85
CA SER A 92 12.54 11.32 -7.68
C SER A 92 12.71 9.81 -7.88
N THR A 93 12.90 9.34 -9.12
CA THR A 93 12.94 7.92 -9.45
C THR A 93 14.35 7.35 -9.50
N LYS A 94 14.51 6.10 -9.03
CA LYS A 94 15.76 5.34 -9.20
C LYS A 94 16.08 5.06 -10.69
N THR A 95 15.04 4.95 -11.50
CA THR A 95 15.12 4.62 -12.94
C THR A 95 15.34 5.83 -13.84
N LYS A 96 15.26 7.05 -13.27
CA LYS A 96 15.42 8.32 -14.02
C LYS A 96 14.44 8.48 -15.20
N GLU A 97 13.22 8.00 -15.03
CA GLU A 97 12.11 8.14 -15.98
C GLU A 97 10.92 8.78 -15.30
N THR A 98 10.25 9.70 -15.99
CA THR A 98 8.97 10.28 -15.56
C THR A 98 7.85 9.35 -15.99
N ARG A 99 6.89 9.09 -15.10
CA ARG A 99 5.69 8.32 -15.41
C ARG A 99 4.45 8.98 -14.87
N GLN A 100 3.34 8.82 -15.57
CA GLN A 100 2.02 9.25 -15.16
C GLN A 100 1.16 8.04 -14.82
N ILE A 101 0.42 8.15 -13.74
CA ILE A 101 -0.38 7.05 -13.20
C ILE A 101 -1.76 7.58 -12.87
N PRO A 102 -2.83 7.02 -13.45
CA PRO A 102 -4.20 7.34 -13.05
C PRO A 102 -4.44 6.95 -11.59
N LEU A 103 -5.11 7.83 -10.86
CA LEU A 103 -5.50 7.60 -9.47
C LEU A 103 -7.02 7.45 -9.34
N PRO A 104 -7.51 6.68 -8.35
CA PRO A 104 -8.94 6.62 -8.08
C PRO A 104 -9.50 8.01 -7.71
N PRO A 105 -10.68 8.41 -8.25
CA PRO A 105 -11.30 9.73 -7.98
C PRO A 105 -11.43 10.05 -6.48
N ARG A 106 -11.77 9.04 -5.66
CA ARG A 106 -11.87 9.19 -4.21
C ARG A 106 -10.54 9.61 -3.57
N LEU A 107 -9.41 9.04 -4.03
CA LEU A 107 -8.09 9.37 -3.50
C LEU A 107 -7.68 10.78 -3.91
N VAL A 108 -7.92 11.15 -5.17
CA VAL A 108 -7.66 12.52 -5.68
C VAL A 108 -8.44 13.55 -4.90
N LYS A 109 -9.72 13.30 -4.62
CA LYS A 109 -10.56 14.16 -3.78
C LYS A 109 -9.98 14.30 -2.37
N SER A 110 -9.59 13.21 -1.73
CA SER A 110 -9.00 13.23 -0.39
C SER A 110 -7.66 13.98 -0.35
N LEU A 111 -6.84 13.83 -1.40
CA LEU A 111 -5.60 14.60 -1.56
C LEU A 111 -5.88 16.10 -1.73
N GLY A 112 -6.90 16.47 -2.52
CA GLY A 112 -7.33 17.85 -2.68
C GLY A 112 -7.73 18.50 -1.35
N ILE A 113 -8.53 17.80 -0.54
CA ILE A 113 -8.92 18.24 0.81
C ILE A 113 -7.68 18.41 1.69
N TRP A 114 -6.78 17.41 1.71
CA TRP A 114 -5.54 17.48 2.47
C TRP A 114 -4.66 18.67 2.10
N ILE A 115 -4.49 18.94 0.80
CA ILE A 115 -3.73 20.09 0.28
C ILE A 115 -4.36 21.39 0.76
N GLN A 116 -5.67 21.53 0.65
CA GLN A 116 -6.40 22.73 1.05
C GLN A 116 -6.34 22.96 2.57
N GLU A 117 -6.62 21.96 3.39
CA GLU A 117 -6.61 22.06 4.85
C GLU A 117 -5.23 22.43 5.42
N ASN A 118 -4.16 21.99 4.75
CA ASN A 118 -2.80 22.32 5.14
C ASN A 118 -2.23 23.55 4.44
N GLN A 119 -3.02 24.22 3.59
CA GLN A 119 -2.63 25.44 2.85
C GLN A 119 -1.35 25.26 2.06
N LEU A 120 -1.21 24.09 1.38
CA LEU A 120 -0.03 23.76 0.62
C LEU A 120 -0.02 24.46 -0.74
N GLU A 121 1.11 25.05 -1.10
CA GLU A 121 1.36 25.67 -2.38
C GLU A 121 1.89 24.67 -3.42
N THR A 122 1.94 25.08 -4.69
CA THR A 122 2.30 24.21 -5.83
C THR A 122 3.64 23.47 -5.66
N ASP A 123 4.63 24.11 -5.06
CA ASP A 123 5.96 23.54 -4.85
C ASP A 123 6.18 22.91 -3.48
N ASP A 124 5.15 22.86 -2.64
CA ASP A 124 5.22 22.23 -1.35
C ASP A 124 5.16 20.71 -1.45
N PHE A 125 5.82 20.05 -0.50
CA PHE A 125 5.69 18.60 -0.34
C PHE A 125 4.31 18.26 0.23
N ILE A 126 3.61 17.32 -0.40
CA ILE A 126 2.30 16.82 0.07
C ILE A 126 2.45 16.16 1.45
N PHE A 127 3.52 15.37 1.62
CA PHE A 127 3.83 14.69 2.86
C PHE A 127 5.03 15.37 3.54
N PHE A 128 4.73 16.36 4.33
CA PHE A 128 5.71 17.15 5.04
C PHE A 128 6.00 16.60 6.45
N THR A 129 7.17 16.98 6.98
CA THR A 129 7.52 16.71 8.37
C THR A 129 6.83 17.71 9.31
N ASP A 130 6.27 17.21 10.42
CA ASP A 130 5.75 18.06 11.47
C ASP A 130 6.94 18.60 12.29
N SER A 131 7.44 19.76 11.89
CA SER A 131 8.53 20.42 12.61
C SER A 131 7.99 21.17 13.84
N ARG A 132 8.64 20.96 15.00
CA ARG A 132 8.41 21.80 16.18
C ARG A 132 9.09 23.17 16.03
N ASN A 133 9.92 23.35 15.01
CA ASN A 133 10.57 24.61 14.73
C ASN A 133 9.57 25.53 14.01
N MET A 134 9.16 26.60 14.68
CA MET A 134 8.21 27.61 14.14
C MET A 134 8.72 28.31 12.87
N ASN A 135 10.02 28.24 12.56
CA ASN A 135 10.61 28.84 11.36
C ASN A 135 10.51 27.94 10.12
N VAL A 136 9.96 26.72 10.23
CA VAL A 136 9.77 25.80 9.10
C VAL A 136 8.28 25.76 8.75
N ARG A 137 7.92 26.28 7.55
CA ARG A 137 6.56 26.25 7.05
C ARG A 137 6.11 24.83 6.72
N ARG A 138 4.81 24.55 6.84
CA ARG A 138 4.21 23.29 6.35
C ARG A 138 4.49 23.15 4.85
N GLY A 139 4.80 21.95 4.40
CA GLY A 139 5.14 21.70 3.01
C GLY A 139 6.60 21.98 2.62
N GLU A 140 7.36 22.75 3.40
CA GLU A 140 8.73 23.12 3.08
C GLU A 140 9.71 21.92 3.08
N LYS A 141 9.52 20.97 4.01
CA LYS A 141 10.37 19.77 4.12
C LYS A 141 9.54 18.49 4.06
N SER A 142 9.94 17.58 3.18
CA SER A 142 9.30 16.27 3.07
C SER A 142 9.52 15.43 4.33
N ILE A 143 8.55 14.55 4.63
CA ILE A 143 8.73 13.50 5.63
C ILE A 143 9.85 12.55 5.20
N SER A 144 10.68 12.10 6.14
CA SER A 144 11.74 11.15 5.80
C SER A 144 11.18 9.75 5.54
N THR A 145 11.80 9.02 4.60
CA THR A 145 11.46 7.62 4.35
C THR A 145 11.63 6.75 5.61
N GLN A 146 12.63 7.07 6.44
CA GLN A 146 12.87 6.39 7.70
C GLN A 146 11.72 6.59 8.70
N SER A 147 11.19 7.82 8.80
CA SER A 147 10.05 8.12 9.66
C SER A 147 8.80 7.34 9.22
N VAL A 148 8.54 7.28 7.91
CA VAL A 148 7.42 6.51 7.34
C VAL A 148 7.60 5.02 7.60
N ASP A 149 8.78 4.46 7.32
CA ASP A 149 9.05 3.03 7.52
C ASP A 149 8.89 2.65 8.99
N THR A 150 9.43 3.47 9.91
CA THR A 150 9.29 3.25 11.36
C THR A 150 7.84 3.31 11.81
N PHE A 151 7.07 4.30 11.31
CA PHE A 151 5.66 4.44 11.66
C PHE A 151 4.83 3.27 11.13
N PHE A 152 5.00 2.89 9.87
CA PHE A 152 4.23 1.79 9.28
C PHE A 152 4.54 0.45 9.92
N ARG A 153 5.79 0.17 10.28
CA ARG A 153 6.14 -1.05 11.02
C ARG A 153 5.40 -1.13 12.34
N LYS A 154 5.42 -0.05 13.13
CA LYS A 154 4.67 0.00 14.40
C LYS A 154 3.17 -0.17 14.19
N ALA A 155 2.61 0.43 13.12
CA ALA A 155 1.20 0.29 12.81
C ALA A 155 0.85 -1.16 12.39
N PHE A 156 1.67 -1.82 11.58
CA PHE A 156 1.50 -3.23 11.24
C PHE A 156 1.61 -4.15 12.45
N ASP A 157 2.62 -3.93 13.30
CA ASP A 157 2.82 -4.69 14.54
C ASP A 157 1.60 -4.54 15.47
N TRP A 158 1.07 -3.32 15.60
CA TRP A 158 -0.09 -3.04 16.45
C TRP A 158 -1.36 -3.77 16.01
N ILE A 159 -1.58 -3.92 14.72
CA ILE A 159 -2.75 -4.65 14.17
C ILE A 159 -2.46 -6.13 13.87
N GLY A 160 -1.29 -6.64 14.28
CA GLY A 160 -0.93 -8.05 14.15
C GLY A 160 -0.61 -8.51 12.73
N ILE A 161 -0.19 -7.62 11.82
CA ILE A 161 0.23 -7.98 10.46
C ILE A 161 1.73 -8.18 10.41
N GLU A 162 2.15 -9.45 10.44
CA GLU A 162 3.57 -9.82 10.42
C GLU A 162 4.21 -9.73 9.04
N GLY A 163 5.51 -9.42 9.00
CA GLY A 163 6.32 -9.40 7.78
C GLY A 163 6.01 -8.26 6.83
N ALA A 164 5.03 -7.40 7.14
CA ALA A 164 4.68 -6.25 6.33
C ALA A 164 5.69 -5.09 6.47
N SER A 165 5.78 -4.27 5.45
CA SER A 165 6.62 -3.08 5.39
C SER A 165 6.12 -2.13 4.29
N THR A 166 6.79 -0.98 4.12
CA THR A 166 6.51 -0.06 3.00
C THR A 166 6.54 -0.73 1.62
N HIS A 167 7.30 -1.80 1.45
CA HIS A 167 7.33 -2.57 0.20
C HIS A 167 6.10 -3.45 -0.03
N SER A 168 5.31 -3.74 1.02
CA SER A 168 4.11 -4.57 0.93
C SER A 168 3.07 -3.96 -0.01
N PHE A 169 2.84 -2.64 0.05
CA PHE A 169 1.89 -1.95 -0.82
C PHE A 169 2.20 -2.15 -2.30
N ARG A 170 3.44 -1.88 -2.69
CA ARG A 170 3.89 -2.06 -4.07
C ARG A 170 3.81 -3.52 -4.50
N ARG A 171 4.25 -4.44 -3.64
CA ARG A 171 4.25 -5.86 -3.94
C ARG A 171 2.84 -6.41 -4.10
N THR A 172 1.92 -6.05 -3.21
CA THR A 172 0.50 -6.41 -3.29
C THR A 172 -0.09 -5.92 -4.61
N ARG A 173 0.05 -4.62 -4.92
CA ARG A 173 -0.54 -4.06 -6.14
C ARG A 173 0.00 -4.71 -7.41
N LEU A 174 1.30 -4.96 -7.51
CA LEU A 174 1.89 -5.60 -8.69
C LEU A 174 1.44 -7.05 -8.84
N THR A 175 1.29 -7.79 -7.72
CA THR A 175 0.79 -9.16 -7.73
C THR A 175 -0.69 -9.21 -8.15
N GLU A 176 -1.54 -8.33 -7.62
CA GLU A 176 -2.95 -8.21 -8.02
C GLU A 176 -3.09 -7.92 -9.52
N LEU A 177 -2.38 -6.93 -10.04
CA LEU A 177 -2.41 -6.59 -11.46
C LEU A 177 -2.05 -7.80 -12.35
N HIS A 178 -1.06 -8.59 -11.93
CA HIS A 178 -0.61 -9.73 -12.73
C HIS A 178 -1.48 -10.96 -12.54
N VAL A 179 -1.80 -11.32 -11.29
CA VAL A 179 -2.44 -12.60 -10.96
C VAL A 179 -3.95 -12.52 -11.08
N ASP A 180 -4.55 -11.43 -10.55
CA ASP A 180 -5.99 -11.30 -10.44
C ASP A 180 -6.59 -10.58 -11.65
N GLU A 181 -5.94 -9.52 -12.14
CA GLU A 181 -6.40 -8.71 -13.26
C GLU A 181 -5.84 -9.18 -14.63
N GLY A 182 -4.84 -10.07 -14.64
CA GLY A 182 -4.29 -10.66 -15.86
C GLY A 182 -3.40 -9.73 -16.70
N TRP A 183 -2.89 -8.64 -16.12
CA TRP A 183 -2.02 -7.71 -16.82
C TRP A 183 -0.70 -8.36 -17.22
N SER A 184 -0.25 -8.04 -18.44
CA SER A 184 1.06 -8.47 -18.92
C SER A 184 2.20 -7.81 -18.11
N LEU A 185 3.35 -8.48 -18.05
CA LEU A 185 4.53 -7.90 -17.39
C LEU A 185 4.95 -6.56 -17.99
N ARG A 186 4.69 -6.35 -19.29
CA ARG A 186 5.03 -5.10 -19.98
C ARG A 186 4.16 -3.94 -19.49
N GLU A 187 2.85 -4.13 -19.43
CA GLU A 187 1.92 -3.11 -18.90
C GLU A 187 2.23 -2.76 -17.45
N ILE A 188 2.56 -3.77 -16.64
CA ILE A 188 2.96 -3.55 -15.24
C ILE A 188 4.28 -2.77 -15.14
N MET A 189 5.24 -2.98 -16.05
CA MET A 189 6.49 -2.21 -16.10
C MET A 189 6.22 -0.73 -16.37
N ASP A 190 5.29 -0.40 -17.25
CA ASP A 190 4.95 0.98 -17.59
C ASP A 190 4.38 1.74 -16.37
N ILE A 191 3.52 1.10 -15.58
CA ILE A 191 2.96 1.69 -14.36
C ILE A 191 4.00 1.74 -13.24
N SER A 192 4.74 0.66 -13.02
CA SER A 192 5.64 0.51 -11.87
C SER A 192 7.00 1.16 -12.07
N GLY A 193 7.40 1.45 -13.31
CA GLY A 193 8.72 1.98 -13.66
C GLY A 193 9.85 0.98 -13.44
N HIS A 194 9.61 -0.33 -13.63
CA HIS A 194 10.68 -1.33 -13.68
C HIS A 194 11.34 -1.32 -15.06
N LYS A 195 12.68 -1.32 -15.09
CA LYS A 195 13.46 -1.38 -16.34
C LYS A 195 13.70 -2.79 -16.86
N SER A 196 13.50 -3.79 -16.02
CA SER A 196 13.77 -5.18 -16.35
C SER A 196 12.68 -6.08 -15.81
N ILE A 197 12.25 -7.05 -16.63
CA ILE A 197 11.30 -8.07 -16.25
C ILE A 197 11.82 -8.88 -15.06
N ILE A 198 13.11 -9.17 -15.01
CA ILE A 198 13.75 -9.91 -13.90
C ILE A 198 13.56 -9.15 -12.57
N SER A 199 13.73 -7.82 -12.59
CA SER A 199 13.52 -7.01 -11.39
C SER A 199 12.04 -6.93 -10.98
N LEU A 200 11.12 -6.96 -11.94
CA LEU A 200 9.68 -7.02 -11.66
C LEU A 200 9.27 -8.38 -11.07
N GLN A 201 9.76 -9.47 -11.64
CA GLN A 201 9.46 -10.84 -11.17
C GLN A 201 9.81 -11.07 -9.70
N GLN A 202 10.78 -10.34 -9.16
CA GLN A 202 11.10 -10.40 -7.72
C GLN A 202 9.96 -9.91 -6.81
N TYR A 203 9.08 -9.06 -7.35
CA TYR A 203 7.91 -8.53 -6.64
C TYR A 203 6.67 -9.40 -6.79
N LEU A 204 6.62 -10.23 -7.84
CA LEU A 204 5.46 -11.06 -8.12
C LEU A 204 5.55 -12.38 -7.33
N ASP A 205 4.43 -12.77 -6.78
CA ASP A 205 4.24 -14.10 -6.24
C ASP A 205 3.24 -14.85 -7.14
N THR A 206 3.63 -16.02 -7.59
CA THR A 206 2.76 -16.94 -8.31
C THR A 206 2.48 -18.15 -7.42
N ASP A 207 1.20 -18.40 -7.17
CA ASP A 207 0.79 -19.64 -6.50
C ASP A 207 0.66 -20.76 -7.53
N LYS A 208 1.43 -21.84 -7.34
CA LYS A 208 1.34 -23.03 -8.18
C LYS A 208 -0.07 -23.62 -8.20
N LYS A 209 -0.78 -23.59 -7.06
CA LYS A 209 -2.14 -24.11 -6.96
C LYS A 209 -3.09 -23.32 -7.87
N ASN A 210 -3.04 -22.00 -7.82
CA ASN A 210 -3.82 -21.12 -8.69
C ASN A 210 -3.45 -21.35 -10.18
N THR A 211 -2.17 -21.56 -10.49
CA THR A 211 -1.71 -21.90 -11.85
C THR A 211 -2.34 -23.18 -12.35
N PHE A 212 -2.36 -24.24 -11.53
CA PHE A 212 -2.98 -25.51 -11.89
C PHE A 212 -4.50 -25.40 -12.06
N GLU A 213 -5.18 -24.63 -11.20
CA GLU A 213 -6.61 -24.38 -11.30
C GLU A 213 -6.95 -23.61 -12.60
N LYS A 214 -6.20 -22.55 -12.89
CA LYS A 214 -6.37 -21.80 -14.17
C LYS A 214 -6.18 -22.72 -15.38
N TYR A 215 -5.16 -23.58 -15.36
CA TYR A 215 -4.92 -24.54 -16.45
C TYR A 215 -6.04 -25.56 -16.60
N ARG A 216 -6.55 -26.10 -15.48
CA ARG A 216 -7.68 -27.04 -15.49
C ARG A 216 -8.95 -26.41 -16.05
N ASN A 217 -9.22 -25.15 -15.74
CA ASN A 217 -10.41 -24.44 -16.22
C ASN A 217 -10.39 -24.18 -17.74
N LEU A 218 -9.25 -24.27 -18.42
CA LEU A 218 -9.19 -24.21 -19.88
C LEU A 218 -9.90 -25.41 -20.51
N PHE A 219 -9.72 -26.60 -19.96
CA PHE A 219 -10.35 -27.83 -20.48
C PHE A 219 -11.86 -27.82 -20.32
N GLN A 220 -12.39 -27.19 -19.25
CA GLN A 220 -13.85 -27.09 -19.07
C GLN A 220 -14.52 -26.17 -20.08
N ARG A 221 -13.78 -25.30 -20.76
CA ARG A 221 -14.31 -24.41 -21.82
C ARG A 221 -14.30 -25.07 -23.19
N GLU A 222 -13.56 -26.13 -23.37
CA GLU A 222 -13.47 -26.90 -24.64
C GLU A 222 -14.55 -27.97 -24.74
N GLU A 223 -15.24 -28.29 -23.61
CA GLU A 223 -16.32 -29.30 -23.58
C GLU A 223 -17.74 -28.69 -23.79
N VAL A 224 -17.85 -27.40 -24.13
CA VAL A 224 -19.10 -26.69 -24.45
C VAL A 224 -19.12 -26.28 -25.90
#